data_4e88fe00e27a7bb2f5d289c4c61425a2
#
_entry.id   4e88fe00e27a7bb2f5d289c4c61425a2
#
_cell.length_a   1.000
_cell.length_b   1.000
_cell.length_c   1.000
_cell.angle_alpha   90.00
_cell.angle_beta   90.00
_cell.angle_gamma   90.00
#
_symmetry.space_group_name_H-M   'P 1'
#
loop_
_entity.id
_entity.type
_entity.pdbx_description
1 polymer ?
#
loop_
_entity_poly.entity_id
_entity_poly.type
_entity_poly.pdbx_seq_one_letter_code
_entity_poly.pdbx_strand_id
1 'polypeptide(L)'
;MDEAKAAMDTDDKNVREQRWNAMIEKWHEKYLEQYGNYKAKVDYNLLKETEGKDGKLILVTAINPTPAGEGKTTTTVGLADGLKRLGKKVTVALREPSLGPVFGVKGGAAGGGYAQVIPMEDINLHFTGDFHAIGAANNLLAAMLDNHIYQGNALRIDPKRITWKRVVDMNDRQLRFVTDGLGGR
;
A
#
# COMPACT_ATOMS: atom_id res chain seq x y z
N MET A 1 -12.20 13.20 -24.77
CA MET A 1 -12.72 11.89 -25.23
C MET A 1 -12.03 11.38 -26.49
N ASP A 2 -11.68 12.24 -27.44
CA ASP A 2 -11.13 11.81 -28.74
C ASP A 2 -9.64 11.45 -28.74
N GLU A 3 -8.81 12.05 -27.88
CA GLU A 3 -7.36 11.84 -27.89
C GLU A 3 -6.94 10.44 -27.42
N ALA A 4 -7.53 9.92 -26.34
CA ALA A 4 -7.21 8.57 -25.84
C ALA A 4 -7.73 7.48 -26.81
N LYS A 5 -8.87 7.73 -27.46
CA LYS A 5 -9.44 6.85 -28.46
C LYS A 5 -8.62 6.87 -29.74
N ALA A 6 -8.21 8.07 -30.18
CA ALA A 6 -7.35 8.25 -31.37
C ALA A 6 -5.91 7.68 -31.12
N ALA A 7 -5.41 7.69 -29.91
CA ALA A 7 -4.11 7.10 -29.56
C ALA A 7 -4.11 5.57 -29.69
N MET A 8 -5.28 4.92 -29.56
CA MET A 8 -5.41 3.47 -29.63
C MET A 8 -5.87 2.95 -31.00
N ASP A 9 -6.29 3.84 -31.91
CA ASP A 9 -6.91 3.47 -33.18
C ASP A 9 -5.91 3.49 -34.36
N THR A 10 -4.67 3.11 -34.11
CA THR A 10 -3.66 2.96 -35.16
C THR A 10 -2.97 1.60 -35.03
N ASP A 11 -2.73 0.94 -36.14
CA ASP A 11 -2.03 -0.35 -36.23
C ASP A 11 -0.51 -0.21 -36.05
N ASP A 12 0.04 1.00 -36.14
CA ASP A 12 1.47 1.25 -35.91
C ASP A 12 1.79 1.31 -34.43
N LYS A 13 2.58 0.31 -33.99
CA LYS A 13 3.00 0.16 -32.59
C LYS A 13 3.79 1.38 -32.07
N ASN A 14 4.65 1.97 -32.90
CA ASN A 14 5.49 3.10 -32.51
C ASN A 14 4.66 4.37 -32.32
N VAL A 15 3.69 4.58 -33.21
CA VAL A 15 2.76 5.73 -33.12
C VAL A 15 1.87 5.60 -31.89
N ARG A 16 1.40 4.39 -31.56
CA ARG A 16 0.63 4.15 -30.34
C ARG A 16 1.45 4.44 -29.07
N GLU A 17 2.70 4.02 -29.07
CA GLU A 17 3.59 4.22 -27.92
C GLU A 17 3.92 5.70 -27.70
N GLN A 18 4.22 6.44 -28.77
CA GLN A 18 4.45 7.88 -28.72
C GLN A 18 3.23 8.65 -28.20
N ARG A 19 2.03 8.35 -28.73
CA ARG A 19 0.79 9.00 -28.29
C ARG A 19 0.43 8.64 -26.85
N TRP A 20 0.70 7.41 -26.43
CA TRP A 20 0.51 6.98 -25.05
C TRP A 20 1.43 7.72 -24.09
N ASN A 21 2.70 7.88 -24.45
CA ASN A 21 3.66 8.61 -23.63
C ASN A 21 3.31 10.09 -23.53
N ALA A 22 2.92 10.73 -24.63
CA ALA A 22 2.47 12.12 -24.61
C ALA A 22 1.21 12.34 -23.74
N MET A 23 0.28 11.38 -23.76
CA MET A 23 -0.91 11.42 -22.89
C MET A 23 -0.54 11.25 -21.42
N ILE A 24 0.39 10.36 -21.11
CA ILE A 24 0.91 10.17 -19.74
C ILE A 24 1.61 11.43 -19.26
N GLU A 25 2.44 12.07 -20.07
CA GLU A 25 3.10 13.33 -19.74
C GLU A 25 2.08 14.43 -19.41
N LYS A 26 1.05 14.59 -20.26
CA LYS A 26 -0.04 15.55 -20.03
C LYS A 26 -0.80 15.27 -18.73
N TRP A 27 -1.06 14.00 -18.42
CA TRP A 27 -1.69 13.60 -17.15
C TRP A 27 -0.78 13.79 -15.97
N HIS A 28 0.51 13.57 -16.14
CA HIS A 28 1.51 13.79 -15.12
C HIS A 28 1.50 15.23 -14.61
N GLU A 29 1.49 16.21 -15.51
CA GLU A 29 1.47 17.62 -15.12
C GLU A 29 0.17 18.04 -14.42
N LYS A 30 -0.96 17.46 -14.82
CA LYS A 30 -2.29 17.92 -14.39
C LYS A 30 -2.83 17.17 -13.16
N TYR A 31 -2.54 15.87 -13.05
CA TYR A 31 -3.20 14.97 -12.11
C TYR A 31 -2.25 14.23 -11.17
N LEU A 32 -0.94 14.36 -11.33
CA LEU A 32 0.02 13.74 -10.45
C LEU A 32 0.67 14.78 -9.54
N GLU A 33 0.49 14.61 -8.25
CA GLU A 33 1.24 15.31 -7.23
C GLU A 33 2.44 14.44 -6.84
N GLN A 34 3.65 14.86 -7.24
CA GLN A 34 4.86 14.11 -6.94
C GLN A 34 5.16 14.12 -5.45
N TYR A 35 5.43 12.95 -4.90
CA TYR A 35 5.73 12.74 -3.49
C TYR A 35 7.07 12.01 -3.35
N GLY A 36 8.17 12.74 -3.33
CA GLY A 36 9.51 12.19 -3.44
C GLY A 36 9.87 11.80 -4.87
N ASN A 37 10.95 11.03 -5.05
CA ASN A 37 11.50 10.74 -6.37
C ASN A 37 10.75 9.62 -7.13
N TYR A 38 10.02 8.76 -6.44
CA TYR A 38 9.49 7.51 -7.00
C TYR A 38 8.00 7.31 -6.72
N LYS A 39 7.33 8.29 -6.13
CA LYS A 39 5.92 8.20 -5.71
C LYS A 39 5.15 9.41 -6.17
N ALA A 40 3.87 9.23 -6.43
CA ALA A 40 2.96 10.31 -6.72
C ALA A 40 1.55 9.99 -6.20
N LYS A 41 0.82 11.03 -5.84
CA LYS A 41 -0.63 10.94 -5.63
C LYS A 41 -1.32 11.24 -6.94
N VAL A 42 -2.43 10.56 -7.18
CA VAL A 42 -3.25 10.76 -8.38
C VAL A 42 -4.52 11.49 -7.98
N ASP A 43 -4.80 12.63 -8.62
CA ASP A 43 -6.04 13.37 -8.39
C ASP A 43 -7.24 12.58 -8.95
N TYR A 44 -8.29 12.44 -8.15
CA TYR A 44 -9.54 11.81 -8.53
C TYR A 44 -10.23 12.46 -9.75
N ASN A 45 -9.94 13.71 -10.04
CA ASN A 45 -10.48 14.36 -11.22
C ASN A 45 -10.03 13.73 -12.54
N LEU A 46 -8.95 12.94 -12.53
CA LEU A 46 -8.54 12.11 -13.65
C LEU A 46 -9.68 11.19 -14.12
N LEU A 47 -10.50 10.67 -13.22
CA LEU A 47 -11.63 9.80 -13.56
C LEU A 47 -12.67 10.47 -14.44
N LYS A 48 -12.80 11.80 -14.38
CA LYS A 48 -13.75 12.56 -15.21
C LYS A 48 -13.30 12.67 -16.67
N GLU A 49 -12.02 12.50 -16.93
CA GLU A 49 -11.42 12.57 -18.27
C GLU A 49 -11.12 11.18 -18.87
N THR A 50 -11.24 10.12 -18.07
CA THR A 50 -11.02 8.75 -18.52
C THR A 50 -12.36 8.06 -18.84
N GLU A 51 -13.04 8.51 -19.87
CA GLU A 51 -14.14 7.76 -20.45
C GLU A 51 -13.60 6.70 -21.42
N GLY A 52 -13.71 5.45 -21.07
CA GLY A 52 -13.20 4.34 -21.87
C GLY A 52 -13.89 3.02 -21.55
N LYS A 53 -13.52 1.97 -22.27
CA LYS A 53 -13.94 0.61 -21.92
C LYS A 53 -13.21 0.16 -20.66
N ASP A 54 -13.97 -0.35 -19.71
CA ASP A 54 -13.40 -0.95 -18.50
C ASP A 54 -12.45 -2.09 -18.83
N GLY A 55 -11.33 -2.13 -18.10
CA GLY A 55 -10.41 -3.25 -18.15
C GLY A 55 -11.01 -4.48 -17.46
N LYS A 56 -10.35 -5.63 -17.64
CA LYS A 56 -10.71 -6.84 -16.89
C LYS A 56 -10.17 -6.73 -15.48
N LEU A 57 -11.05 -6.81 -14.49
CA LEU A 57 -10.70 -6.84 -13.08
C LEU A 57 -10.38 -8.28 -12.65
N ILE A 58 -9.20 -8.47 -12.07
CA ILE A 58 -8.77 -9.73 -11.46
C ILE A 58 -8.59 -9.50 -9.97
N LEU A 59 -9.43 -10.12 -9.15
CA LEU A 59 -9.32 -10.07 -7.70
C LEU A 59 -8.45 -11.22 -7.19
N VAL A 60 -7.39 -10.88 -6.46
CA VAL A 60 -6.56 -11.86 -5.75
C VAL A 60 -6.90 -11.77 -4.26
N THR A 61 -7.44 -12.86 -3.73
CA THR A 61 -7.88 -12.95 -2.33
C THR A 61 -7.51 -14.30 -1.73
N ALA A 62 -7.77 -14.47 -0.45
CA ALA A 62 -7.60 -15.73 0.26
C ALA A 62 -8.91 -16.09 0.99
N ILE A 63 -9.19 -17.39 1.10
CA ILE A 63 -10.38 -17.89 1.77
C ILE A 63 -10.28 -17.67 3.29
N ASN A 64 -9.15 -18.04 3.88
CA ASN A 64 -8.90 -17.92 5.31
C ASN A 64 -7.56 -17.22 5.60
N PRO A 65 -7.47 -16.41 6.66
CA PRO A 65 -6.19 -15.88 7.10
C PRO A 65 -5.34 -16.99 7.74
N THR A 66 -4.03 -16.94 7.50
CA THR A 66 -3.06 -17.82 8.15
C THR A 66 -2.04 -17.03 8.96
N PRO A 67 -1.41 -17.64 9.98
CA PRO A 67 -0.37 -16.95 10.77
C PRO A 67 0.83 -16.47 9.95
N ALA A 68 1.20 -17.21 8.91
CA ALA A 68 2.34 -16.89 8.05
C ALA A 68 2.00 -15.89 6.92
N GLY A 69 0.71 -15.60 6.72
CA GLY A 69 0.22 -14.87 5.54
C GLY A 69 -0.06 -15.81 4.36
N GLU A 70 -0.84 -15.35 3.40
CA GLU A 70 -1.36 -16.17 2.29
C GLU A 70 -0.68 -15.86 0.95
N GLY A 71 0.26 -14.92 0.93
CA GLY A 71 0.99 -14.54 -0.27
C GLY A 71 0.18 -13.75 -1.31
N LYS A 72 -0.93 -13.14 -0.90
CA LYS A 72 -1.80 -12.35 -1.81
C LYS A 72 -1.02 -11.32 -2.62
N THR A 73 -0.22 -10.52 -1.95
CA THR A 73 0.57 -9.46 -2.60
C THR A 73 1.59 -10.03 -3.57
N THR A 74 2.35 -11.04 -3.14
CA THR A 74 3.36 -11.70 -3.99
C THR A 74 2.72 -12.33 -5.22
N THR A 75 1.57 -12.99 -5.04
CA THR A 75 0.81 -13.56 -6.16
C THR A 75 0.30 -12.48 -7.11
N THR A 76 -0.19 -11.36 -6.58
CA THR A 76 -0.70 -10.24 -7.41
C THR A 76 0.41 -9.64 -8.25
N VAL A 77 1.57 -9.37 -7.66
CA VAL A 77 2.73 -8.80 -8.36
C VAL A 77 3.25 -9.79 -9.40
N GLY A 78 3.43 -11.06 -9.03
CA GLY A 78 3.90 -12.09 -9.95
C GLY A 78 2.95 -12.32 -11.13
N LEU A 79 1.63 -12.28 -10.90
CA LEU A 79 0.61 -12.36 -11.95
C LEU A 79 0.72 -11.16 -12.91
N ALA A 80 0.89 -9.96 -12.37
CA ALA A 80 1.04 -8.75 -13.18
C ALA A 80 2.29 -8.81 -14.06
N ASP A 81 3.42 -9.23 -13.50
CA ASP A 81 4.66 -9.43 -14.24
C ASP A 81 4.51 -10.48 -15.34
N GLY A 82 3.85 -11.59 -15.06
CA GLY A 82 3.57 -12.63 -16.04
C GLY A 82 2.70 -12.11 -17.18
N LEU A 83 1.62 -11.39 -16.88
CA LEU A 83 0.75 -10.80 -17.88
C LEU A 83 1.47 -9.74 -18.73
N LYS A 84 2.34 -8.92 -18.12
CA LYS A 84 3.15 -7.94 -18.85
C LYS A 84 4.10 -8.62 -19.82
N ARG A 85 4.77 -9.71 -19.42
CA ARG A 85 5.63 -10.51 -20.31
C ARG A 85 4.89 -11.11 -21.49
N LEU A 86 3.59 -11.39 -21.33
CA LEU A 86 2.69 -11.82 -22.41
C LEU A 86 2.17 -10.65 -23.25
N GLY A 87 2.73 -9.44 -23.08
CA GLY A 87 2.36 -8.26 -23.87
C GLY A 87 1.03 -7.64 -23.48
N LYS A 88 0.47 -7.99 -22.32
CA LYS A 88 -0.78 -7.39 -21.83
C LYS A 88 -0.50 -6.05 -21.15
N LYS A 89 -1.45 -5.11 -21.27
CA LYS A 89 -1.46 -3.88 -20.48
C LYS A 89 -2.03 -4.22 -19.10
N VAL A 90 -1.23 -4.01 -18.07
CA VAL A 90 -1.57 -4.40 -16.70
C VAL A 90 -1.31 -3.24 -15.76
N THR A 91 -2.26 -3.00 -14.88
CA THR A 91 -2.12 -2.12 -13.72
C THR A 91 -2.38 -2.93 -12.46
N VAL A 92 -1.59 -2.70 -11.43
CA VAL A 92 -1.71 -3.39 -10.15
C VAL A 92 -2.25 -2.42 -9.11
N ALA A 93 -3.31 -2.83 -8.42
CA ALA A 93 -3.84 -2.12 -7.26
C ALA A 93 -3.54 -2.94 -6.01
N LEU A 94 -2.61 -2.49 -5.21
CA LEU A 94 -2.19 -3.15 -3.97
C LEU A 94 -2.77 -2.40 -2.77
N ARG A 95 -3.05 -3.14 -1.71
CA ARG A 95 -3.36 -2.52 -0.43
C ARG A 95 -2.11 -1.89 0.15
N GLU A 96 -2.22 -0.66 0.64
CA GLU A 96 -1.16 -0.01 1.39
C GLU A 96 -0.80 -0.84 2.64
N PRO A 97 0.50 -1.09 2.91
CA PRO A 97 0.91 -1.80 4.10
C PRO A 97 0.73 -0.92 5.33
N SER A 98 0.38 -1.55 6.44
CA SER A 98 0.58 -0.97 7.76
C SER A 98 2.06 -1.10 8.16
N LEU A 99 2.46 -0.57 9.31
CA LEU A 99 3.82 -0.74 9.86
C LEU A 99 4.21 -2.20 10.16
N GLY A 100 3.41 -3.17 9.75
CA GLY A 100 3.62 -4.59 9.98
C GLY A 100 4.98 -5.14 9.54
N PRO A 101 5.55 -4.73 8.40
CA PRO A 101 6.89 -5.18 7.98
C PRO A 101 8.01 -4.66 8.87
N VAL A 102 7.83 -3.48 9.46
CA VAL A 102 8.83 -2.84 10.35
C VAL A 102 8.66 -3.31 11.79
N PHE A 103 7.42 -3.57 12.18
CA PHE A 103 7.08 -3.95 13.55
C PHE A 103 6.05 -5.09 13.56
N GLY A 104 6.52 -6.32 13.64
CA GLY A 104 5.69 -7.51 13.74
C GLY A 104 5.92 -8.54 12.64
N VAL A 105 4.98 -9.46 12.47
CA VAL A 105 5.08 -10.62 11.57
C VAL A 105 4.23 -10.46 10.31
N LYS A 106 3.65 -9.30 10.08
CA LYS A 106 2.79 -9.06 8.91
C LYS A 106 3.64 -8.75 7.69
N GLY A 107 3.35 -9.41 6.57
CA GLY A 107 4.03 -9.17 5.31
C GLY A 107 3.82 -7.75 4.77
N GLY A 108 4.80 -7.24 4.02
CA GLY A 108 4.71 -5.96 3.33
C GLY A 108 3.79 -5.99 2.11
N ALA A 109 3.54 -4.81 1.52
CA ALA A 109 2.77 -4.68 0.29
C ALA A 109 3.63 -4.66 -0.98
N ALA A 110 4.94 -4.83 -0.86
CA ALA A 110 5.85 -4.79 -1.99
C ALA A 110 6.00 -6.14 -2.73
N GLY A 111 5.41 -7.22 -2.21
CA GLY A 111 5.61 -8.57 -2.75
C GLY A 111 6.76 -9.32 -2.07
N GLY A 112 7.36 -10.31 -2.75
CA GLY A 112 8.44 -11.11 -2.22
C GLY A 112 9.19 -11.90 -3.28
N GLY A 113 10.41 -12.35 -2.98
CA GLY A 113 11.27 -13.05 -3.92
C GLY A 113 11.57 -12.20 -5.16
N TYR A 114 11.33 -12.73 -6.34
CA TYR A 114 11.47 -11.98 -7.60
C TYR A 114 10.24 -11.18 -8.00
N ALA A 115 9.11 -11.38 -7.31
CA ALA A 115 7.86 -10.66 -7.55
C ALA A 115 7.76 -9.47 -6.57
N GLN A 116 8.50 -8.40 -6.85
CA GLN A 116 8.59 -7.21 -5.98
C GLN A 116 8.31 -5.92 -6.73
N VAL A 117 7.70 -4.98 -6.02
CA VAL A 117 7.59 -3.57 -6.43
C VAL A 117 8.69 -2.79 -5.73
N ILE A 118 9.41 -1.98 -6.47
CA ILE A 118 10.51 -1.15 -5.98
C ILE A 118 10.17 0.33 -6.14
N PRO A 119 10.64 1.21 -5.24
CA PRO A 119 11.47 0.90 -4.07
C PRO A 119 10.64 0.31 -2.92
N MET A 120 11.07 -0.83 -2.40
CA MET A 120 10.33 -1.57 -1.37
C MET A 120 10.26 -0.80 -0.05
N GLU A 121 11.34 -0.14 0.31
CA GLU A 121 11.45 0.66 1.54
C GLU A 121 10.40 1.77 1.57
N ASP A 122 10.26 2.49 0.48
CA ASP A 122 9.30 3.57 0.34
C ASP A 122 7.84 3.09 0.42
N ILE A 123 7.57 1.88 -0.07
CA ILE A 123 6.22 1.29 -0.02
C ILE A 123 5.90 0.79 1.37
N ASN A 124 6.87 0.21 2.08
CA ASN A 124 6.66 -0.38 3.40
C ASN A 124 6.74 0.65 4.54
N LEU A 125 7.39 1.78 4.31
CA LEU A 125 7.39 2.92 5.22
C LEU A 125 6.27 3.88 4.84
N HIS A 126 5.52 4.35 5.81
CA HIS A 126 4.41 5.26 5.58
C HIS A 126 4.87 6.59 4.98
N PHE A 127 4.32 6.98 3.83
CA PHE A 127 4.79 8.14 3.07
C PHE A 127 3.71 9.21 2.79
N THR A 128 2.62 9.21 3.53
CA THR A 128 1.43 10.00 3.20
C THR A 128 1.25 11.29 4.03
N GLY A 129 2.34 11.97 4.43
CA GLY A 129 2.31 13.28 5.06
C GLY A 129 2.34 13.27 6.59
N ASP A 130 2.36 14.48 7.19
CA ASP A 130 2.68 14.66 8.61
C ASP A 130 1.66 14.05 9.55
N PHE A 131 0.37 14.15 9.26
CA PHE A 131 -0.67 13.53 10.08
C PHE A 131 -0.54 12.01 10.12
N HIS A 132 -0.25 11.39 8.98
CA HIS A 132 0.03 9.96 8.91
C HIS A 132 1.33 9.60 9.63
N ALA A 133 2.37 10.41 9.49
CA ALA A 133 3.64 10.19 10.17
C ALA A 133 3.47 10.25 11.70
N ILE A 134 2.76 11.24 12.22
CA ILE A 134 2.46 11.38 13.65
C ILE A 134 1.59 10.21 14.13
N GLY A 135 0.54 9.86 13.41
CA GLY A 135 -0.30 8.71 13.73
C GLY A 135 0.47 7.40 13.74
N ALA A 136 1.34 7.18 12.75
CA ALA A 136 2.19 6.01 12.66
C ALA A 136 3.20 5.95 13.84
N ALA A 137 3.84 7.06 14.17
CA ALA A 137 4.78 7.16 15.29
C ALA A 137 4.09 6.90 16.64
N ASN A 138 2.93 7.49 16.85
CA ASN A 138 2.11 7.27 18.06
C ASN A 138 1.71 5.80 18.22
N ASN A 139 1.23 5.18 17.14
CA ASN A 139 0.80 3.81 17.16
C ASN A 139 1.98 2.83 17.31
N LEU A 140 3.13 3.15 16.72
CA LEU A 140 4.35 2.36 16.93
C LEU A 140 4.75 2.35 18.41
N LEU A 141 4.76 3.53 19.05
CA LEU A 141 5.10 3.62 20.49
C LEU A 141 4.11 2.82 21.33
N ALA A 142 2.80 2.94 21.05
CA ALA A 142 1.78 2.15 21.75
C ALA A 142 1.99 0.64 21.56
N ALA A 143 2.29 0.20 20.34
CA ALA A 143 2.55 -1.20 20.05
C ALA A 143 3.84 -1.72 20.71
N MET A 144 4.89 -0.92 20.77
CA MET A 144 6.12 -1.26 21.47
C MET A 144 5.88 -1.42 22.98
N LEU A 145 5.07 -0.54 23.56
CA LEU A 145 4.69 -0.63 24.98
C LEU A 145 3.93 -1.92 25.27
N ASP A 146 2.90 -2.22 24.48
CA ASP A 146 2.10 -3.44 24.63
C ASP A 146 2.95 -4.69 24.45
N ASN A 147 3.78 -4.71 23.42
CA ASN A 147 4.67 -5.84 23.16
C ASN A 147 5.70 -6.04 24.30
N HIS A 148 6.24 -4.96 24.84
CA HIS A 148 7.16 -5.01 25.97
C HIS A 148 6.51 -5.66 27.18
N ILE A 149 5.28 -5.29 27.51
CA ILE A 149 4.52 -5.87 28.61
C ILE A 149 4.24 -7.34 28.35
N TYR A 150 3.80 -7.67 27.15
CA TYR A 150 3.51 -9.05 26.75
C TYR A 150 4.74 -9.96 26.79
N GLN A 151 5.92 -9.45 26.43
CA GLN A 151 7.18 -10.20 26.41
C GLN A 151 7.87 -10.30 27.78
N GLY A 152 7.16 -10.03 28.86
CA GLY A 152 7.66 -10.23 30.22
C GLY A 152 8.01 -8.94 30.96
N ASN A 153 7.76 -7.78 30.40
CA ASN A 153 7.82 -6.49 31.09
C ASN A 153 9.13 -6.26 31.87
N ALA A 154 10.27 -6.45 31.23
CA ALA A 154 11.60 -6.31 31.86
C ALA A 154 11.83 -4.96 32.55
N LEU A 155 11.19 -3.89 32.04
CA LEU A 155 11.25 -2.55 32.63
C LEU A 155 10.28 -2.37 33.81
N ARG A 156 9.47 -3.38 34.15
CA ARG A 156 8.47 -3.35 35.22
C ARG A 156 7.52 -2.15 35.09
N ILE A 157 7.05 -1.89 33.90
CA ILE A 157 6.06 -0.84 33.64
C ILE A 157 4.76 -1.22 34.34
N ASP A 158 4.22 -0.30 35.15
CA ASP A 158 2.93 -0.51 35.82
C ASP A 158 1.78 -0.29 34.80
N PRO A 159 1.03 -1.34 34.39
CA PRO A 159 -0.05 -1.21 33.44
C PRO A 159 -1.14 -0.22 33.86
N LYS A 160 -1.35 -0.04 35.18
CA LYS A 160 -2.35 0.92 35.70
C LYS A 160 -1.94 2.38 35.55
N ARG A 161 -0.68 2.63 35.26
CA ARG A 161 -0.14 3.98 35.04
C ARG A 161 0.05 4.35 33.58
N ILE A 162 -0.34 3.47 32.66
CA ILE A 162 -0.25 3.74 31.23
C ILE A 162 -1.39 4.69 30.84
N THR A 163 -1.02 5.88 30.39
CA THR A 163 -1.94 6.90 29.87
C THR A 163 -1.88 7.05 28.36
N TRP A 164 -0.97 6.32 27.72
CA TRP A 164 -0.77 6.38 26.27
C TRP A 164 -1.91 5.69 25.55
N LYS A 165 -2.56 6.39 24.61
CA LYS A 165 -3.73 5.87 23.88
C LYS A 165 -3.40 5.69 22.40
N ARG A 166 -3.99 4.66 21.80
CA ARG A 166 -3.93 4.45 20.36
C ARG A 166 -4.86 5.42 19.64
N VAL A 167 -4.45 5.80 18.43
CA VAL A 167 -5.26 6.65 17.56
C VAL A 167 -5.92 5.83 16.47
N VAL A 168 -5.18 4.89 15.86
CA VAL A 168 -5.63 4.02 14.76
C VAL A 168 -5.02 2.63 14.95
N ASP A 169 -5.72 1.61 14.49
CA ASP A 169 -5.20 0.24 14.47
C ASP A 169 -3.94 0.10 13.62
N MET A 170 -3.00 -0.66 14.13
CA MET A 170 -1.78 -0.96 13.42
C MET A 170 -1.73 -2.39 12.91
N ASN A 171 -1.89 -3.35 13.81
CA ASN A 171 -1.72 -4.77 13.52
C ASN A 171 -2.69 -5.57 14.39
N ASP A 172 -3.63 -6.25 13.74
CA ASP A 172 -4.70 -7.01 14.40
C ASP A 172 -4.17 -8.07 15.38
N ARG A 173 -3.00 -8.63 15.11
CA ARG A 173 -2.41 -9.66 15.96
C ARG A 173 -2.00 -9.12 17.32
N GLN A 174 -1.49 -7.91 17.38
CA GLN A 174 -1.11 -7.27 18.64
C GLN A 174 -2.33 -6.82 19.46
N LEU A 175 -3.47 -6.64 18.79
CA LEU A 175 -4.72 -6.25 19.44
C LEU A 175 -5.54 -7.43 19.98
N ARG A 176 -5.15 -8.67 19.71
CA ARG A 176 -5.93 -9.84 20.11
C ARG A 176 -6.03 -10.04 21.63
N PHE A 177 -5.05 -9.57 22.37
CA PHE A 177 -4.97 -9.71 23.83
C PHE A 177 -4.59 -8.37 24.47
N VAL A 178 -5.32 -7.34 24.13
CA VAL A 178 -5.13 -6.01 24.70
C VAL A 178 -6.12 -5.80 25.82
N THR A 179 -5.62 -5.41 26.98
CA THR A 179 -6.45 -4.92 28.06
C THR A 179 -6.45 -3.39 27.98
N ASP A 180 -7.58 -2.83 27.60
CA ASP A 180 -7.77 -1.39 27.45
C ASP A 180 -8.32 -0.76 28.73
N GLY A 181 -8.02 0.50 28.94
CA GLY A 181 -8.59 1.29 30.04
C GLY A 181 -8.01 1.04 31.43
N LEU A 182 -6.91 0.30 31.57
CA LEU A 182 -6.31 0.03 32.88
C LEU A 182 -5.76 1.27 33.58
N GLY A 183 -5.35 2.29 32.85
CA GLY A 183 -4.75 3.51 33.40
C GLY A 183 -5.68 4.72 33.41
N GLY A 184 -6.90 4.58 32.97
CA GLY A 184 -7.85 5.68 32.82
C GLY A 184 -8.93 5.74 33.88
N ARG A 185 -9.34 6.95 34.22
CA ARG A 185 -10.67 7.23 34.70
C ARG A 185 -11.56 7.47 33.51
#